data_3b52efce18e751538aa47a6241fcd4df
#
_entry.id   3b52efce18e751538aa47a6241fcd4df
#
_cell.length_a   1.000
_cell.length_b   1.000
_cell.length_c   1.000
_cell.angle_alpha   90.00
_cell.angle_beta   90.00
_cell.angle_gamma   90.00
#
_symmetry.space_group_name_H-M   'P 1'
#
loop_
_entity.id
_entity.type
_entity.pdbx_description
1 polymer ?
#
loop_
_entity_poly.entity_id
_entity_poly.type
_entity_poly.pdbx_seq_one_letter_code
_entity_poly.pdbx_strand_id
1 'polypeptide(L)'
;MAEGEPRRIGFTIEVKPHAFDPVTSPELFEGVLARRLLAFFIDVIIIGVPILFAAVIIALFGVFTFGLGWLLYWLLGPASVIWAICYYGMTFGSPASATIGMRAMDLEMRTWYGSPTYFLLGAVHAIVYWISVSALTPLILLVALFNERRRLLHDMLVGTVVINNATRAAALRQSVRPVSPSG
;
A
#
# COMPACT_ATOMS: atom_id res chain seq x y z
N MET A 1 -18.57 -34.85 48.91
CA MET A 1 -17.35 -34.03 48.71
C MET A 1 -17.08 -33.98 47.25
N ALA A 2 -17.43 -32.86 46.59
CA ALA A 2 -17.14 -32.66 45.18
C ALA A 2 -15.85 -31.87 45.08
N GLU A 3 -14.79 -32.52 44.61
CA GLU A 3 -13.50 -31.85 44.32
C GLU A 3 -13.73 -30.92 43.14
N GLY A 4 -13.54 -29.61 43.41
CA GLY A 4 -13.57 -28.60 42.36
C GLY A 4 -12.36 -28.70 41.47
N GLU A 5 -12.58 -29.00 40.19
CA GLU A 5 -11.53 -28.91 39.17
C GLU A 5 -10.92 -27.48 39.14
N PRO A 6 -9.60 -27.35 39.13
CA PRO A 6 -8.97 -26.05 39.00
C PRO A 6 -9.29 -25.46 37.64
N ARG A 7 -10.01 -24.32 37.62
CA ARG A 7 -10.26 -23.51 36.43
C ARG A 7 -8.93 -23.09 35.82
N ARG A 8 -8.46 -23.80 34.82
CA ARG A 8 -7.32 -23.36 34.00
C ARG A 8 -7.77 -22.18 33.16
N ILE A 9 -7.33 -20.98 33.54
CA ILE A 9 -7.41 -19.80 32.68
C ILE A 9 -6.32 -19.98 31.61
N GLY A 10 -6.65 -20.71 30.55
CA GLY A 10 -5.82 -20.84 29.39
C GLY A 10 -6.02 -19.65 28.47
N PHE A 11 -5.04 -18.73 28.41
CA PHE A 11 -4.97 -17.79 27.32
C PHE A 11 -4.55 -18.58 26.07
N THR A 12 -5.52 -19.01 25.28
CA THR A 12 -5.26 -19.54 23.95
C THR A 12 -5.02 -18.37 23.04
N ILE A 13 -3.78 -18.06 22.69
CA ILE A 13 -3.46 -17.13 21.61
C ILE A 13 -3.79 -17.86 20.31
N GLU A 14 -4.99 -17.66 19.81
CA GLU A 14 -5.41 -18.16 18.52
C GLU A 14 -4.72 -17.32 17.44
N VAL A 15 -3.58 -17.80 16.94
CA VAL A 15 -2.89 -17.18 15.80
C VAL A 15 -3.74 -17.48 14.56
N LYS A 16 -4.59 -16.53 14.17
CA LYS A 16 -5.37 -16.66 12.94
C LYS A 16 -4.43 -16.77 11.75
N PRO A 17 -4.62 -17.76 10.86
CA PRO A 17 -3.82 -17.87 9.65
C PRO A 17 -4.00 -16.65 8.76
N HIS A 18 -3.03 -16.40 7.88
CA HIS A 18 -3.14 -15.36 6.87
C HIS A 18 -4.36 -15.61 5.96
N ALA A 19 -5.14 -14.56 5.69
CA ALA A 19 -6.36 -14.67 4.89
C ALA A 19 -6.11 -15.06 3.42
N PHE A 20 -4.90 -14.79 2.92
CA PHE A 20 -4.53 -15.01 1.51
C PHE A 20 -3.31 -15.92 1.42
N ASP A 21 -3.48 -17.07 0.77
CA ASP A 21 -2.42 -18.05 0.58
C ASP A 21 -2.04 -18.13 -0.92
N PRO A 22 -0.76 -17.90 -1.27
CA PRO A 22 -0.27 -18.00 -2.65
C PRO A 22 -0.44 -19.38 -3.29
N VAL A 23 -0.48 -20.45 -2.48
CA VAL A 23 -0.62 -21.83 -2.98
C VAL A 23 -2.07 -22.10 -3.40
N THR A 24 -3.04 -21.66 -2.60
CA THR A 24 -4.47 -21.89 -2.86
C THR A 24 -5.09 -20.83 -3.76
N SER A 25 -4.49 -19.63 -3.84
CA SER A 25 -5.01 -18.49 -4.61
C SER A 25 -3.87 -17.74 -5.32
N PRO A 26 -3.13 -18.40 -6.24
CA PRO A 26 -1.99 -17.80 -6.93
C PRO A 26 -2.37 -16.58 -7.77
N GLU A 27 -3.60 -16.54 -8.30
CA GLU A 27 -4.13 -15.41 -9.08
C GLU A 27 -4.16 -14.08 -8.31
N LEU A 28 -4.17 -14.13 -6.98
CA LEU A 28 -4.11 -12.91 -6.15
C LEU A 28 -2.72 -12.28 -6.17
N PHE A 29 -1.67 -13.02 -6.48
CA PHE A 29 -0.28 -12.59 -6.42
C PHE A 29 0.40 -12.49 -7.78
N GLU A 30 -0.25 -12.95 -8.85
CA GLU A 30 0.31 -12.97 -10.18
C GLU A 30 0.53 -11.55 -10.72
N GLY A 31 1.79 -11.25 -11.08
CA GLY A 31 2.20 -9.96 -11.65
C GLY A 31 2.11 -8.77 -10.68
N VAL A 32 1.82 -8.98 -9.40
CA VAL A 32 1.62 -7.90 -8.41
C VAL A 32 2.85 -6.99 -8.29
N LEU A 33 4.07 -7.54 -8.29
CA LEU A 33 5.28 -6.74 -8.08
C LEU A 33 5.50 -5.70 -9.19
N ALA A 34 5.39 -6.09 -10.45
CA ALA A 34 5.53 -5.17 -11.59
C ALA A 34 4.43 -4.11 -11.61
N ARG A 35 3.19 -4.51 -11.27
CA ARG A 35 2.04 -3.61 -11.19
C ARG A 35 2.17 -2.62 -10.01
N ARG A 36 2.71 -3.04 -8.87
CA ARG A 36 3.04 -2.13 -7.76
C ARG A 36 4.06 -1.08 -8.18
N LEU A 37 5.06 -1.47 -8.96
CA LEU A 37 6.04 -0.51 -9.47
C LEU A 37 5.39 0.52 -10.40
N LEU A 38 4.53 0.08 -11.34
CA LEU A 38 3.79 1.00 -12.21
C LEU A 38 2.83 1.89 -11.41
N ALA A 39 2.10 1.32 -10.45
CA ALA A 39 1.22 2.07 -9.55
C ALA A 39 2.00 3.15 -8.79
N PHE A 40 3.18 2.82 -8.29
CA PHE A 40 4.05 3.78 -7.61
C PHE A 40 4.41 4.97 -8.51
N PHE A 41 4.77 4.75 -9.78
CA PHE A 41 5.07 5.86 -10.69
C PHE A 41 3.86 6.76 -10.94
N ILE A 42 2.67 6.17 -11.07
CA ILE A 42 1.42 6.93 -11.21
C ILE A 42 1.19 7.79 -9.94
N ASP A 43 1.34 7.20 -8.76
CA ASP A 43 1.16 7.90 -7.49
C ASP A 43 2.20 9.02 -7.29
N VAL A 44 3.45 8.80 -7.70
CA VAL A 44 4.51 9.83 -7.69
C VAL A 44 4.13 11.03 -8.56
N ILE A 45 3.54 10.79 -9.73
CA ILE A 45 3.07 11.88 -10.61
C ILE A 45 1.91 12.63 -9.93
N ILE A 46 0.92 11.90 -9.40
CA ILE A 46 -0.26 12.51 -8.75
C ILE A 46 0.14 13.36 -7.53
N ILE A 47 1.08 12.88 -6.73
CA ILE A 47 1.58 13.62 -5.56
C ILE A 47 2.51 14.74 -5.99
N GLY A 48 3.39 14.49 -6.95
CA GLY A 48 4.46 15.40 -7.35
C GLY A 48 3.98 16.61 -8.17
N VAL A 49 2.98 16.44 -9.04
CA VAL A 49 2.50 17.52 -9.90
C VAL A 49 1.99 18.72 -9.10
N PRO A 50 1.12 18.59 -8.07
CA PRO A 50 0.72 19.72 -7.25
C PRO A 50 1.88 20.38 -6.50
N ILE A 51 2.85 19.59 -6.04
CA ILE A 51 4.04 20.12 -5.35
C ILE A 51 4.92 20.92 -6.30
N LEU A 52 5.15 20.39 -7.51
CA LEU A 52 5.89 21.11 -8.56
C LEU A 52 5.19 22.41 -8.95
N PHE A 53 3.88 22.36 -9.10
CA PHE A 53 3.07 23.55 -9.42
C PHE A 53 3.19 24.62 -8.31
N ALA A 54 3.07 24.21 -7.04
CA ALA A 54 3.29 25.12 -5.91
C ALA A 54 4.71 25.71 -5.90
N ALA A 55 5.73 24.89 -6.17
CA ALA A 55 7.11 25.34 -6.26
C ALA A 55 7.31 26.41 -7.36
N VAL A 56 6.71 26.21 -8.53
CA VAL A 56 6.75 27.19 -9.62
C VAL A 56 6.07 28.50 -9.23
N ILE A 57 4.89 28.43 -8.59
CA ILE A 57 4.21 29.65 -8.09
C ILE A 57 5.09 30.38 -7.08
N ILE A 58 5.69 29.68 -6.13
CA ILE A 58 6.59 30.30 -5.13
C ILE A 58 7.79 30.95 -5.83
N ALA A 59 8.38 30.30 -6.84
CA ALA A 59 9.47 30.86 -7.61
C ALA A 59 9.10 32.19 -8.27
N LEU A 60 7.96 32.21 -8.98
CA LEU A 60 7.46 33.43 -9.63
C LEU A 60 7.13 34.51 -8.62
N PHE A 61 6.46 34.17 -7.53
CA PHE A 61 6.13 35.11 -6.45
C PHE A 61 7.38 35.70 -5.81
N GLY A 62 8.45 34.89 -5.66
CA GLY A 62 9.75 35.37 -5.18
C GLY A 62 10.37 36.43 -6.08
N VAL A 63 10.24 36.28 -7.42
CA VAL A 63 10.71 37.29 -8.38
C VAL A 63 9.91 38.59 -8.21
N PHE A 64 8.58 38.52 -8.15
CA PHE A 64 7.71 39.71 -7.99
C PHE A 64 7.91 40.43 -6.67
N THR A 65 8.34 39.71 -5.62
CA THR A 65 8.54 40.28 -4.27
C THR A 65 10.01 40.56 -3.95
N PHE A 66 10.87 40.62 -4.95
CA PHE A 66 12.31 40.86 -4.77
C PHE A 66 12.98 39.89 -3.79
N GLY A 67 12.56 38.61 -3.83
CA GLY A 67 13.13 37.54 -3.01
C GLY A 67 12.30 37.18 -1.76
N LEU A 68 11.44 38.04 -1.26
CA LEU A 68 10.65 37.75 -0.05
C LEU A 68 9.75 36.53 -0.20
N GLY A 69 9.18 36.32 -1.39
CA GLY A 69 8.31 35.17 -1.66
C GLY A 69 9.04 33.82 -1.56
N TRP A 70 10.35 33.77 -1.73
CA TRP A 70 11.13 32.52 -1.62
C TRP A 70 11.18 31.99 -0.18
N LEU A 71 10.87 32.77 0.83
CA LEU A 71 10.70 32.29 2.18
C LEU A 71 9.62 31.23 2.30
N LEU A 72 8.62 31.21 1.38
CA LEU A 72 7.57 30.19 1.34
C LEU A 72 8.10 28.78 1.02
N TYR A 73 9.30 28.64 0.45
CA TYR A 73 9.91 27.32 0.26
C TYR A 73 10.11 26.55 1.57
N TRP A 74 10.29 27.25 2.70
CA TRP A 74 10.34 26.61 4.00
C TRP A 74 9.06 25.87 4.38
N LEU A 75 7.90 26.34 3.87
CA LEU A 75 6.60 25.71 4.09
C LEU A 75 6.33 24.58 3.10
N LEU A 76 6.98 24.60 1.93
CA LEU A 76 6.71 23.60 0.88
C LEU A 76 7.06 22.17 1.33
N GLY A 77 8.15 22.00 2.08
CA GLY A 77 8.53 20.69 2.61
C GLY A 77 7.48 20.08 3.54
N PRO A 78 7.14 20.73 4.66
CA PRO A 78 6.09 20.25 5.56
C PRO A 78 4.73 20.06 4.86
N ALA A 79 4.34 21.01 3.99
CA ALA A 79 3.09 20.92 3.23
C ALA A 79 3.06 19.69 2.30
N SER A 80 4.18 19.37 1.66
CA SER A 80 4.33 18.19 0.79
C SER A 80 4.18 16.89 1.58
N VAL A 81 4.73 16.82 2.79
CA VAL A 81 4.59 15.66 3.68
C VAL A 81 3.13 15.47 4.09
N ILE A 82 2.47 16.55 4.54
CA ILE A 82 1.05 16.52 4.91
C ILE A 82 0.20 16.08 3.71
N TRP A 83 0.46 16.64 2.53
CA TRP A 83 -0.23 16.28 1.28
C TRP A 83 -0.10 14.79 0.98
N ALA A 84 1.13 14.23 1.03
CA ALA A 84 1.37 12.82 0.79
C ALA A 84 0.65 11.92 1.82
N ILE A 85 0.72 12.26 3.12
CA ILE A 85 0.02 11.50 4.18
C ILE A 85 -1.49 11.54 3.97
N CYS A 86 -2.06 12.70 3.65
CA CYS A 86 -3.49 12.83 3.34
C CYS A 86 -3.87 12.01 2.10
N TYR A 87 -3.07 12.06 1.04
CA TYR A 87 -3.29 11.27 -0.17
C TYR A 87 -3.36 9.76 0.14
N TYR A 88 -2.34 9.22 0.78
CA TYR A 88 -2.29 7.80 1.12
C TYR A 88 -3.37 7.42 2.15
N GLY A 89 -3.57 8.23 3.19
CA GLY A 89 -4.60 7.97 4.20
C GLY A 89 -6.00 7.92 3.60
N MET A 90 -6.37 8.90 2.77
CA MET A 90 -7.68 8.96 2.14
C MET A 90 -7.89 7.85 1.11
N THR A 91 -6.88 7.56 0.29
CA THR A 91 -6.99 6.55 -0.76
C THR A 91 -7.06 5.14 -0.19
N PHE A 92 -6.21 4.78 0.76
CA PHE A 92 -6.29 3.50 1.46
C PHE A 92 -7.52 3.40 2.39
N GLY A 93 -7.98 4.51 2.98
CA GLY A 93 -9.22 4.55 3.75
C GLY A 93 -10.49 4.51 2.92
N SER A 94 -10.37 4.52 1.60
CA SER A 94 -11.52 4.43 0.69
C SER A 94 -12.06 2.98 0.59
N PRO A 95 -13.29 2.78 0.11
CA PRO A 95 -13.86 1.44 -0.11
C PRO A 95 -13.00 0.54 -1.01
N ALA A 96 -12.21 1.13 -1.92
CA ALA A 96 -11.31 0.40 -2.80
C ALA A 96 -10.04 -0.08 -2.09
N SER A 97 -9.71 0.46 -0.90
CA SER A 97 -8.47 0.14 -0.15
C SER A 97 -7.22 0.18 -1.04
N ALA A 98 -7.13 1.18 -1.91
CA ALA A 98 -6.11 1.29 -2.94
C ALA A 98 -5.83 2.73 -3.31
N THR A 99 -4.57 3.07 -3.58
CA THR A 99 -4.19 4.36 -4.17
C THR A 99 -4.77 4.49 -5.59
N ILE A 100 -4.70 5.70 -6.16
CA ILE A 100 -5.17 5.89 -7.55
C ILE A 100 -4.29 5.07 -8.51
N GLY A 101 -2.97 5.05 -8.30
CA GLY A 101 -2.07 4.21 -9.08
C GLY A 101 -2.38 2.72 -8.94
N MET A 102 -2.65 2.24 -7.73
CA MET A 102 -3.04 0.86 -7.49
C MET A 102 -4.36 0.49 -8.18
N ARG A 103 -5.36 1.39 -8.14
CA ARG A 103 -6.64 1.18 -8.87
C ARG A 103 -6.42 1.05 -10.37
N ALA A 104 -5.58 1.93 -10.95
CA ALA A 104 -5.22 1.87 -12.36
C ALA A 104 -4.53 0.55 -12.74
N MET A 105 -3.89 -0.11 -11.77
CA MET A 105 -3.19 -1.39 -11.95
C MET A 105 -3.99 -2.59 -11.43
N ASP A 106 -5.27 -2.45 -11.12
CA ASP A 106 -6.13 -3.50 -10.57
C ASP A 106 -5.59 -4.14 -9.28
N LEU A 107 -4.98 -3.34 -8.42
CA LEU A 107 -4.45 -3.75 -7.12
C LEU A 107 -5.30 -3.21 -5.97
N GLU A 108 -5.32 -3.95 -4.87
CA GLU A 108 -5.87 -3.50 -3.60
C GLU A 108 -4.98 -3.89 -2.43
N MET A 109 -5.03 -3.14 -1.33
CA MET A 109 -4.33 -3.44 -0.10
C MET A 109 -5.29 -3.99 0.94
N ARG A 110 -4.91 -5.09 1.58
CA ARG A 110 -5.67 -5.72 2.66
C ARG A 110 -4.80 -5.87 3.89
N THR A 111 -5.44 -5.95 5.05
CA THR A 111 -4.76 -6.35 6.28
C THR A 111 -4.38 -7.83 6.23
N TRP A 112 -3.50 -8.26 7.13
CA TRP A 112 -3.10 -9.67 7.28
C TRP A 112 -4.31 -10.62 7.39
N TYR A 113 -5.40 -10.15 8.00
CA TYR A 113 -6.61 -10.93 8.21
C TYR A 113 -7.68 -10.76 7.11
N GLY A 114 -7.36 -10.08 6.01
CA GLY A 114 -8.26 -9.90 4.88
C GLY A 114 -9.21 -8.70 4.97
N SER A 115 -9.19 -7.95 6.07
CA SER A 115 -10.04 -6.77 6.21
C SER A 115 -9.60 -5.63 5.28
N PRO A 116 -10.52 -4.76 4.83
CA PRO A 116 -10.16 -3.54 4.12
C PRO A 116 -9.30 -2.63 4.99
N THR A 117 -8.49 -1.80 4.33
CA THR A 117 -7.67 -0.81 5.02
C THR A 117 -8.49 0.42 5.40
N TYR A 118 -7.97 1.22 6.34
CA TYR A 118 -8.60 2.45 6.83
C TYR A 118 -7.58 3.59 6.87
N PHE A 119 -8.05 4.83 7.01
CA PHE A 119 -7.23 6.04 6.90
C PHE A 119 -5.93 5.97 7.72
N LEU A 120 -6.02 5.67 9.01
CA LEU A 120 -4.86 5.66 9.90
C LEU A 120 -3.84 4.59 9.48
N LEU A 121 -4.31 3.40 9.09
CA LEU A 121 -3.43 2.33 8.60
C LEU A 121 -2.71 2.75 7.33
N GLY A 122 -3.42 3.42 6.39
CA GLY A 122 -2.84 3.96 5.17
C GLY A 122 -1.79 5.05 5.43
N ALA A 123 -2.07 5.95 6.37
CA ALA A 123 -1.14 7.00 6.76
C ALA A 123 0.14 6.41 7.40
N VAL A 124 -0.01 5.47 8.34
CA VAL A 124 1.11 4.77 8.98
C VAL A 124 1.91 3.97 7.93
N HIS A 125 1.23 3.27 7.03
CA HIS A 125 1.87 2.54 5.93
C HIS A 125 2.74 3.46 5.06
N ALA A 126 2.23 4.64 4.70
CA ALA A 126 2.98 5.63 3.93
C ALA A 126 4.21 6.14 4.68
N ILE A 127 4.09 6.44 5.97
CA ILE A 127 5.22 6.89 6.81
C ILE A 127 6.30 5.80 6.88
N VAL A 128 5.90 4.56 7.19
CA VAL A 128 6.83 3.42 7.28
C VAL A 128 7.47 3.13 5.91
N TYR A 129 6.70 3.26 4.82
CA TYR A 129 7.22 3.14 3.46
C TYR A 129 8.34 4.16 3.21
N TRP A 130 8.09 5.46 3.43
CA TRP A 130 9.08 6.51 3.18
C TRP A 130 10.33 6.38 4.05
N ILE A 131 10.17 6.03 5.34
CA ILE A 131 11.29 5.75 6.24
C ILE A 131 12.10 4.56 5.72
N SER A 132 11.44 3.46 5.36
CA SER A 132 12.10 2.25 4.88
C SER A 132 12.85 2.48 3.57
N VAL A 133 12.24 3.19 2.62
CA VAL A 133 12.87 3.50 1.33
C VAL A 133 14.05 4.44 1.52
N SER A 134 13.95 5.44 2.39
CA SER A 134 15.04 6.37 2.68
C SER A 134 16.23 5.70 3.38
N ALA A 135 15.96 4.72 4.26
CA ALA A 135 17.00 4.04 5.03
C ALA A 135 17.68 2.89 4.27
N LEU A 136 16.96 2.16 3.42
CA LEU A 136 17.35 0.87 2.86
C LEU A 136 17.26 0.75 1.34
N THR A 137 17.09 1.85 0.59
CA THR A 137 17.01 1.81 -0.87
C THR A 137 18.35 1.35 -1.48
N PRO A 138 18.40 0.42 -2.43
CA PRO A 138 17.34 -0.34 -3.12
C PRO A 138 17.02 -1.70 -2.49
N LEU A 139 17.67 -2.09 -1.39
CA LEU A 139 17.56 -3.42 -0.77
C LEU A 139 16.12 -3.80 -0.39
N ILE A 140 15.28 -2.82 -0.10
CA ILE A 140 13.89 -3.06 0.28
C ILE A 140 13.06 -3.74 -0.83
N LEU A 141 13.41 -3.51 -2.09
CA LEU A 141 12.76 -4.16 -3.23
C LEU A 141 13.14 -5.64 -3.33
N LEU A 142 14.37 -5.99 -2.90
CA LEU A 142 14.86 -7.36 -2.92
C LEU A 142 14.06 -8.27 -1.98
N VAL A 143 13.58 -7.75 -0.85
CA VAL A 143 12.76 -8.53 0.10
C VAL A 143 11.52 -9.12 -0.57
N ALA A 144 10.88 -8.38 -1.48
CA ALA A 144 9.70 -8.86 -2.18
C ALA A 144 10.00 -9.98 -3.20
N LEU A 145 11.23 -10.08 -3.69
CA LEU A 145 11.64 -11.15 -4.62
C LEU A 145 11.76 -12.51 -3.90
N PHE A 146 12.15 -12.50 -2.63
CA PHE A 146 12.32 -13.70 -1.81
C PHE A 146 11.10 -14.09 -0.98
N ASN A 147 10.00 -13.31 -1.10
CA ASN A 147 8.78 -13.55 -0.34
C ASN A 147 7.66 -14.03 -1.27
N GLU A 148 7.10 -15.21 -1.01
CA GLU A 148 6.01 -15.81 -1.80
C GLU A 148 4.80 -14.89 -1.98
N ARG A 149 4.49 -14.08 -0.95
CA ARG A 149 3.39 -13.10 -0.97
C ARG A 149 3.78 -11.75 -1.56
N ARG A 150 4.98 -11.62 -2.11
CA ARG A 150 5.51 -10.40 -2.75
C ARG A 150 5.39 -9.15 -1.85
N ARG A 151 5.49 -9.35 -0.52
CA ARG A 151 5.42 -8.26 0.47
C ARG A 151 6.76 -7.53 0.55
N LEU A 152 6.70 -6.21 0.59
CA LEU A 152 7.83 -5.35 0.91
C LEU A 152 8.04 -5.29 2.43
N LEU A 153 9.18 -4.79 2.88
CA LEU A 153 9.50 -4.73 4.31
C LEU A 153 8.45 -3.95 5.11
N HIS A 154 8.02 -2.81 4.61
CA HIS A 154 6.98 -1.98 5.25
C HIS A 154 5.61 -2.69 5.29
N ASP A 155 5.26 -3.49 4.27
CA ASP A 155 4.04 -4.31 4.31
C ASP A 155 4.08 -5.32 5.46
N MET A 156 5.27 -5.89 5.71
CA MET A 156 5.48 -6.85 6.80
C MET A 156 5.39 -6.18 8.16
N LEU A 157 5.97 -5.00 8.30
CA LEU A 157 5.97 -4.23 9.56
C LEU A 157 4.56 -3.74 9.93
N VAL A 158 3.77 -3.33 8.95
CA VAL A 158 2.41 -2.80 9.16
C VAL A 158 1.34 -3.89 9.16
N GLY A 159 1.69 -5.12 8.76
CA GLY A 159 0.74 -6.24 8.70
C GLY A 159 -0.24 -6.12 7.54
N THR A 160 0.22 -5.63 6.38
CA THR A 160 -0.56 -5.50 5.15
C THR A 160 -0.06 -6.43 4.06
N VAL A 161 -0.89 -6.63 3.05
CA VAL A 161 -0.57 -7.34 1.81
C VAL A 161 -1.23 -6.64 0.65
N VAL A 162 -0.53 -6.54 -0.49
CA VAL A 162 -1.09 -6.03 -1.75
C VAL A 162 -1.35 -7.19 -2.67
N ILE A 163 -2.57 -7.25 -3.19
CA ILE A 163 -3.08 -8.33 -4.03
C ILE A 163 -3.78 -7.77 -5.28
N ASN A 164 -3.99 -8.61 -6.27
CA ASN A 164 -4.90 -8.30 -7.37
C ASN A 164 -6.33 -8.14 -6.82
N ASN A 165 -7.05 -7.14 -7.32
CA ASN A 165 -8.44 -6.94 -6.94
C ASN A 165 -9.33 -8.09 -7.45
N ALA A 166 -10.57 -8.15 -6.97
CA ALA A 166 -11.51 -9.22 -7.30
C ALA A 166 -11.74 -9.38 -8.82
N THR A 167 -11.80 -8.26 -9.56
CA THR A 167 -12.01 -8.26 -11.01
C THR A 167 -10.84 -8.92 -11.73
N ARG A 168 -9.63 -8.55 -11.39
CA ARG A 168 -8.42 -9.12 -12.00
C ARG A 168 -8.23 -10.59 -11.63
N ALA A 169 -8.41 -10.93 -10.37
CA ALA A 169 -8.32 -12.31 -9.91
C ALA A 169 -9.33 -13.22 -10.63
N ALA A 170 -10.56 -12.75 -10.84
CA ALA A 170 -11.57 -13.49 -11.61
C ALA A 170 -11.14 -13.70 -13.08
N ALA A 171 -10.61 -12.66 -13.73
CA ALA A 171 -10.11 -12.76 -15.10
C ALA A 171 -8.95 -13.78 -15.22
N LEU A 172 -8.03 -13.79 -14.29
CA LEU A 172 -6.91 -14.75 -14.25
C LEU A 172 -7.40 -16.19 -14.04
N ARG A 173 -8.38 -16.42 -13.14
CA ARG A 173 -8.98 -17.75 -12.96
C ARG A 173 -9.65 -18.26 -14.23
N GLN A 174 -10.31 -17.39 -14.99
CA GLN A 174 -10.96 -17.77 -16.26
C GLN A 174 -9.94 -18.13 -17.34
N SER A 175 -8.82 -17.43 -17.41
CA SER A 175 -7.77 -17.70 -18.41
C SER A 175 -7.08 -19.06 -18.19
N VAL A 176 -7.08 -19.58 -16.97
CA VAL A 176 -6.45 -20.87 -16.63
C VAL A 176 -7.42 -22.06 -16.81
N ARG A 177 -8.74 -21.82 -16.92
CA ARG A 177 -9.68 -22.89 -17.20
C ARG A 177 -9.48 -23.43 -18.63
N PRO A 178 -9.16 -24.74 -18.83
CA PRO A 178 -9.13 -25.32 -20.17
C PRO A 178 -10.50 -25.16 -20.84
N VAL A 179 -10.48 -24.68 -22.09
CA VAL A 179 -11.68 -24.67 -22.92
C VAL A 179 -12.19 -26.10 -23.00
N SER A 180 -13.34 -26.37 -22.41
CA SER A 180 -14.02 -27.67 -22.54
C SER A 180 -14.29 -27.86 -24.04
N PRO A 181 -13.79 -28.92 -24.70
CA PRO A 181 -14.14 -29.15 -26.09
C PRO A 181 -15.66 -29.35 -26.14
N SER A 182 -16.34 -28.42 -26.84
CA SER A 182 -17.76 -28.56 -27.16
C SER A 182 -17.91 -29.84 -27.99
N GLY A 183 -18.45 -30.89 -27.34
CA GLY A 183 -18.87 -32.10 -28.01
C GLY A 183 -20.04 -31.87 -28.97
#